data_95ad305c78fbdde147de8c62b14ceae6
#
_entry.id   95ad305c78fbdde147de8c62b14ceae6
#
_cell.length_a   1.000
_cell.length_b   1.000
_cell.length_c   1.000
_cell.angle_alpha   90.00
_cell.angle_beta   90.00
_cell.angle_gamma   90.00
#
_symmetry.space_group_name_H-M   'P 1'
#
loop_
_entity.id
_entity.type
_entity.pdbx_description
1 polymer ?
#
loop_
_entity_poly.entity_id
_entity_poly.type
_entity_poly.pdbx_seq_one_letter_code
_entity_poly.pdbx_strand_id
1 'polypeptide(L)'
;MPFDPYRRANPSVLDIAPYVPGKSLEEAMEESGRDDVIKLASNENPLGASPAAVAAIRDALDLSHRYVESSTRQVRERLASLLHLTPERLIAGNGSDALLLAAAMAFLHADDEVIVPEVTFSMYEIVARIMGARVVRSAMDGMAIDVDAILDKVTPATKAVFLCNPNNPTGTLIDERRFADLVAALPDDVLLIHDEAYADFADPALRPDTMGRVRDGVTNLLVTRTFSKSHGLAGIRFGFACGDPRVIDLLHRVRPPFDLSVTAQAAGLAAADDREFLQRTLQVNRDGKAQLTAGFDALGLPFVPTHTNFIMVRLGERASTVADDLLQLGLVVRCWTRPATLGGWLRVTVGTEPENRSLLAGLADVLASHGP
;
A
#
# COMPACT_ATOMS: atom_id res chain seq x y z
N MET A 1 -19.15 -38.06 -14.14
CA MET A 1 -19.75 -36.82 -13.58
C MET A 1 -19.15 -35.66 -14.30
N PRO A 2 -19.89 -34.62 -14.62
CA PRO A 2 -19.33 -33.39 -15.21
C PRO A 2 -18.30 -32.77 -14.26
N PHE A 3 -17.38 -31.99 -14.81
CA PHE A 3 -16.39 -31.27 -14.04
C PHE A 3 -17.08 -30.23 -13.11
N ASP A 4 -16.83 -30.35 -11.81
CA ASP A 4 -17.32 -29.40 -10.81
C ASP A 4 -16.13 -28.56 -10.32
N PRO A 5 -16.08 -27.27 -10.68
CA PRO A 5 -14.93 -26.41 -10.34
C PRO A 5 -14.75 -26.22 -8.83
N TYR A 6 -15.81 -26.12 -8.05
CA TYR A 6 -15.73 -25.96 -6.60
C TYR A 6 -15.16 -27.20 -5.89
N ARG A 7 -15.48 -28.39 -6.38
CA ARG A 7 -14.93 -29.63 -5.83
C ARG A 7 -13.48 -29.89 -6.26
N ARG A 8 -13.01 -29.22 -7.30
CA ARG A 8 -11.66 -29.38 -7.86
C ARG A 8 -10.74 -28.20 -7.59
N ALA A 9 -11.27 -27.09 -7.13
CA ALA A 9 -10.47 -25.93 -6.73
C ALA A 9 -9.54 -26.30 -5.56
N ASN A 10 -8.44 -25.56 -5.44
CA ASN A 10 -7.61 -25.60 -4.23
C ASN A 10 -8.49 -25.18 -3.03
N PRO A 11 -8.64 -26.01 -1.98
CA PRO A 11 -9.47 -25.65 -0.84
C PRO A 11 -9.14 -24.31 -0.21
N SER A 12 -7.87 -23.92 -0.21
CA SER A 12 -7.42 -22.66 0.38
C SER A 12 -7.98 -21.40 -0.30
N VAL A 13 -8.46 -21.49 -1.54
CA VAL A 13 -9.04 -20.33 -2.25
C VAL A 13 -10.55 -20.21 -2.11
N LEU A 14 -11.24 -21.26 -1.66
CA LEU A 14 -12.71 -21.26 -1.57
C LEU A 14 -13.26 -20.27 -0.54
N ASP A 15 -12.49 -20.02 0.53
CA ASP A 15 -12.87 -19.11 1.60
C ASP A 15 -12.31 -17.68 1.42
N ILE A 16 -11.63 -17.41 0.29
CA ILE A 16 -11.11 -16.08 -0.02
C ILE A 16 -12.22 -15.24 -0.66
N ALA A 17 -12.65 -14.20 0.04
CA ALA A 17 -13.51 -13.20 -0.58
C ALA A 17 -12.69 -12.40 -1.62
N PRO A 18 -13.22 -12.14 -2.82
CA PRO A 18 -12.58 -11.25 -3.78
C PRO A 18 -12.27 -9.88 -3.14
N TYR A 19 -11.11 -9.33 -3.47
CA TYR A 19 -10.76 -7.97 -3.03
C TYR A 19 -11.80 -6.97 -3.53
N VAL A 20 -12.33 -6.14 -2.62
CA VAL A 20 -13.28 -5.08 -2.96
C VAL A 20 -12.50 -3.77 -3.06
N PRO A 21 -12.21 -3.29 -4.29
CA PRO A 21 -11.52 -2.01 -4.47
C PRO A 21 -12.40 -0.83 -4.00
N GLY A 22 -11.81 0.36 -3.87
CA GLY A 22 -12.59 1.59 -3.85
C GLY A 22 -13.28 1.81 -5.18
N LYS A 23 -14.37 2.56 -5.21
CA LYS A 23 -15.09 2.91 -6.46
C LYS A 23 -14.10 3.49 -7.48
N SER A 24 -14.23 3.08 -8.73
CA SER A 24 -13.53 3.71 -9.84
C SER A 24 -14.09 5.11 -10.12
N LEU A 25 -13.41 5.88 -10.96
CA LEU A 25 -13.91 7.21 -11.35
C LEU A 25 -15.21 7.04 -12.17
N GLU A 26 -15.22 6.08 -13.08
CA GLU A 26 -16.34 5.76 -13.95
C GLU A 26 -17.58 5.31 -13.15
N GLU A 27 -17.42 4.39 -12.20
CA GLU A 27 -18.49 3.97 -11.30
C GLU A 27 -19.05 5.14 -10.49
N ALA A 28 -18.19 6.04 -10.01
CA ALA A 28 -18.61 7.21 -9.25
C ALA A 28 -19.34 8.23 -10.10
N MET A 29 -18.93 8.46 -11.35
CA MET A 29 -19.62 9.31 -12.33
C MET A 29 -20.99 8.74 -12.67
N GLU A 30 -21.09 7.43 -12.90
CA GLU A 30 -22.35 6.76 -13.20
C GLU A 30 -23.35 6.84 -12.03
N GLU A 31 -22.89 6.56 -10.79
CA GLU A 31 -23.75 6.57 -9.61
C GLU A 31 -24.20 7.98 -9.19
N SER A 32 -23.32 8.98 -9.32
CA SER A 32 -23.63 10.37 -8.95
C SER A 32 -24.35 11.14 -10.06
N GLY A 33 -24.28 10.65 -11.30
CA GLY A 33 -24.77 11.37 -12.47
C GLY A 33 -23.97 12.64 -12.81
N ARG A 34 -22.72 12.73 -12.37
CA ARG A 34 -21.84 13.91 -12.47
C ARG A 34 -20.60 13.62 -13.29
N ASP A 35 -20.12 14.62 -14.03
CA ASP A 35 -18.88 14.55 -14.80
C ASP A 35 -17.68 15.16 -14.04
N ASP A 36 -17.93 15.92 -12.96
CA ASP A 36 -16.93 16.66 -12.18
C ASP A 36 -16.56 15.95 -10.85
N VAL A 37 -16.36 14.64 -10.89
CA VAL A 37 -16.08 13.82 -9.70
C VAL A 37 -14.66 14.03 -9.20
N ILE A 38 -14.53 14.28 -7.89
CA ILE A 38 -13.26 14.34 -7.16
C ILE A 38 -13.07 13.04 -6.38
N LYS A 39 -12.08 12.22 -6.78
CA LYS A 39 -11.83 10.91 -6.17
C LYS A 39 -10.71 10.96 -5.14
N LEU A 40 -11.07 10.93 -3.86
CA LEU A 40 -10.15 10.91 -2.71
C LEU A 40 -10.22 9.58 -1.93
N ALA A 41 -10.37 8.46 -2.64
CA ALA A 41 -10.65 7.13 -2.07
C ALA A 41 -9.52 6.11 -2.17
N SER A 42 -8.59 6.27 -3.14
CA SER A 42 -7.65 5.19 -3.50
C SER A 42 -6.17 5.54 -3.25
N ASN A 43 -5.89 6.60 -2.49
CA ASN A 43 -4.54 7.04 -2.15
C ASN A 43 -3.68 7.30 -3.40
N GLU A 44 -4.31 7.81 -4.46
CA GLU A 44 -3.65 8.19 -5.70
C GLU A 44 -2.91 9.52 -5.54
N ASN A 45 -1.99 9.82 -6.45
CA ASN A 45 -1.27 11.08 -6.43
C ASN A 45 -2.11 12.18 -7.11
N PRO A 46 -2.49 13.27 -6.43
CA PRO A 46 -3.34 14.31 -7.01
C PRO A 46 -2.65 15.13 -8.11
N LEU A 47 -1.32 15.05 -8.23
CA LEU A 47 -0.55 15.69 -9.31
C LEU A 47 -0.50 14.84 -10.59
N GLY A 48 -1.09 13.63 -10.58
CA GLY A 48 -0.95 12.66 -11.66
C GLY A 48 0.40 11.95 -11.64
N ALA A 49 0.84 11.47 -12.80
CA ALA A 49 2.12 10.80 -12.97
C ALA A 49 3.26 11.80 -13.24
N SER A 50 4.49 11.40 -12.87
CA SER A 50 5.70 12.14 -13.25
C SER A 50 5.72 12.43 -14.75
N PRO A 51 5.92 13.69 -15.20
CA PRO A 51 6.04 14.02 -16.61
C PRO A 51 7.16 13.26 -17.32
N ALA A 52 8.27 13.03 -16.63
CA ALA A 52 9.38 12.24 -17.14
C ALA A 52 8.96 10.77 -17.39
N ALA A 53 8.20 10.18 -16.47
CA ALA A 53 7.66 8.85 -16.64
C ALA A 53 6.67 8.77 -17.80
N VAL A 54 5.78 9.75 -17.97
CA VAL A 54 4.83 9.81 -19.10
C VAL A 54 5.57 9.90 -20.44
N ALA A 55 6.61 10.72 -20.53
CA ALA A 55 7.45 10.80 -21.73
C ALA A 55 8.12 9.45 -22.05
N ALA A 56 8.76 8.83 -21.06
CA ALA A 56 9.39 7.52 -21.21
C ALA A 56 8.41 6.40 -21.62
N ILE A 57 7.16 6.44 -21.14
CA ILE A 57 6.11 5.52 -21.56
C ILE A 57 5.82 5.70 -23.06
N ARG A 58 5.65 6.94 -23.53
CA ARG A 58 5.37 7.25 -24.96
C ARG A 58 6.47 6.74 -25.85
N ASP A 59 7.74 6.96 -25.47
CA ASP A 59 8.91 6.51 -26.23
C ASP A 59 9.01 4.96 -26.25
N ALA A 60 8.55 4.29 -25.20
CA ALA A 60 8.57 2.85 -25.09
C ALA A 60 7.44 2.14 -25.86
N LEU A 61 6.37 2.83 -26.26
CA LEU A 61 5.20 2.21 -26.92
C LEU A 61 5.55 1.49 -28.21
N ASP A 62 6.48 2.01 -28.99
CA ASP A 62 6.92 1.38 -30.24
C ASP A 62 7.59 0.01 -30.03
N LEU A 63 8.04 -0.27 -28.81
CA LEU A 63 8.64 -1.55 -28.42
C LEU A 63 7.61 -2.58 -27.88
N SER A 64 6.32 -2.22 -27.83
CA SER A 64 5.27 -3.07 -27.23
C SER A 64 5.09 -4.43 -27.91
N HIS A 65 5.56 -4.59 -29.14
CA HIS A 65 5.54 -5.86 -29.88
C HIS A 65 6.70 -6.81 -29.53
N ARG A 66 7.59 -6.42 -28.61
CA ARG A 66 8.76 -7.22 -28.20
C ARG A 66 8.68 -7.59 -26.73
N TYR A 67 9.20 -8.76 -26.39
CA TYR A 67 9.46 -9.08 -24.99
C TYR A 67 10.55 -8.19 -24.41
N VAL A 68 10.35 -7.80 -23.16
CA VAL A 68 11.33 -7.02 -22.38
C VAL A 68 12.47 -7.92 -21.88
N GLU A 69 13.52 -7.31 -21.35
CA GLU A 69 14.55 -8.02 -20.60
C GLU A 69 13.95 -8.50 -19.26
N SER A 70 13.86 -9.82 -19.10
CA SER A 70 13.13 -10.48 -18.01
C SER A 70 13.74 -10.21 -16.63
N SER A 71 15.06 -10.08 -16.54
CA SER A 71 15.75 -9.88 -15.26
C SER A 71 15.60 -8.45 -14.71
N THR A 72 15.04 -7.53 -15.50
CA THR A 72 14.91 -6.10 -15.15
C THR A 72 16.24 -5.46 -14.72
N ARG A 73 17.33 -5.86 -15.38
CA ARG A 73 18.70 -5.52 -15.01
C ARG A 73 18.92 -4.02 -14.88
N GLN A 74 18.54 -3.23 -15.90
CA GLN A 74 18.72 -1.78 -15.88
C GLN A 74 17.97 -1.12 -14.72
N VAL A 75 16.75 -1.57 -14.45
CA VAL A 75 15.94 -1.10 -13.32
C VAL A 75 16.62 -1.41 -11.99
N ARG A 76 17.10 -2.66 -11.81
CA ARG A 76 17.77 -3.08 -10.56
C ARG A 76 19.08 -2.34 -10.35
N GLU A 77 19.91 -2.19 -11.38
CA GLU A 77 21.16 -1.43 -11.34
C GLU A 77 20.89 0.04 -10.93
N ARG A 78 19.86 0.66 -11.52
CA ARG A 78 19.52 2.05 -11.19
C ARG A 78 19.02 2.20 -9.75
N LEU A 79 18.08 1.37 -9.33
CA LEU A 79 17.56 1.37 -7.95
C LEU A 79 18.67 1.05 -6.93
N ALA A 80 19.54 0.09 -7.24
CA ALA A 80 20.70 -0.25 -6.39
C ALA A 80 21.60 0.97 -6.16
N SER A 81 21.91 1.70 -7.24
CA SER A 81 22.70 2.94 -7.15
C SER A 81 22.02 3.99 -6.27
N LEU A 82 20.70 4.21 -6.40
CA LEU A 82 19.94 5.19 -5.62
C LEU A 82 19.81 4.83 -4.14
N LEU A 83 19.74 3.52 -3.84
CA LEU A 83 19.55 3.00 -2.49
C LEU A 83 20.85 2.59 -1.80
N HIS A 84 22.00 2.73 -2.49
CA HIS A 84 23.30 2.29 -2.03
C HIS A 84 23.34 0.78 -1.67
N LEU A 85 22.69 -0.03 -2.53
CA LEU A 85 22.65 -1.49 -2.46
C LEU A 85 23.35 -2.11 -3.69
N THR A 86 23.47 -3.45 -3.71
CA THR A 86 23.88 -4.18 -4.92
C THR A 86 22.64 -4.70 -5.69
N PRO A 87 22.70 -4.87 -7.02
CA PRO A 87 21.56 -5.32 -7.81
C PRO A 87 21.00 -6.69 -7.41
N GLU A 88 21.81 -7.55 -6.78
CA GLU A 88 21.42 -8.87 -6.29
C GLU A 88 20.47 -8.80 -5.09
N ARG A 89 20.43 -7.65 -4.42
CA ARG A 89 19.53 -7.38 -3.28
C ARG A 89 18.17 -6.83 -3.72
N LEU A 90 17.90 -6.74 -5.04
CA LEU A 90 16.74 -6.08 -5.60
C LEU A 90 15.98 -6.96 -6.59
N ILE A 91 14.67 -6.87 -6.54
CA ILE A 91 13.76 -7.40 -7.56
C ILE A 91 12.70 -6.34 -7.87
N ALA A 92 12.41 -6.10 -9.15
CA ALA A 92 11.29 -5.28 -9.59
C ALA A 92 10.13 -6.18 -10.02
N GLY A 93 8.90 -5.70 -9.84
CA GLY A 93 7.69 -6.46 -10.16
C GLY A 93 6.49 -5.59 -10.51
N ASN A 94 5.41 -6.23 -10.92
CA ASN A 94 4.15 -5.61 -11.34
C ASN A 94 3.37 -5.02 -10.14
N GLY A 95 3.92 -3.98 -9.53
CA GLY A 95 3.51 -3.43 -8.25
C GLY A 95 4.03 -4.24 -7.06
N SER A 96 3.92 -3.68 -5.84
CA SER A 96 4.28 -4.41 -4.62
C SER A 96 3.42 -5.65 -4.40
N ASP A 97 2.16 -5.66 -4.83
CA ASP A 97 1.25 -6.80 -4.67
C ASP A 97 1.80 -8.09 -5.31
N ALA A 98 2.39 -7.98 -6.52
CA ALA A 98 3.03 -9.12 -7.18
C ALA A 98 4.24 -9.64 -6.39
N LEU A 99 4.98 -8.76 -5.72
CA LEU A 99 6.13 -9.12 -4.91
C LEU A 99 5.72 -9.74 -3.57
N LEU A 100 4.63 -9.25 -2.97
CA LEU A 100 4.01 -9.88 -1.79
C LEU A 100 3.54 -11.30 -2.10
N LEU A 101 2.89 -11.51 -3.27
CA LEU A 101 2.49 -12.83 -3.72
C LEU A 101 3.71 -13.72 -3.99
N ALA A 102 4.74 -13.21 -4.64
CA ALA A 102 5.98 -13.95 -4.88
C ALA A 102 6.66 -14.36 -3.56
N ALA A 103 6.66 -13.49 -2.55
CA ALA A 103 7.15 -13.82 -1.21
C ALA A 103 6.32 -14.94 -0.57
N ALA A 104 4.99 -14.86 -0.65
CA ALA A 104 4.12 -15.92 -0.16
C ALA A 104 4.37 -17.25 -0.88
N MET A 105 4.50 -17.25 -2.22
CA MET A 105 4.80 -18.45 -3.01
C MET A 105 6.16 -19.07 -2.70
N ALA A 106 7.15 -18.24 -2.37
CA ALA A 106 8.51 -18.73 -2.09
C ALA A 106 8.68 -19.28 -0.67
N PHE A 107 7.92 -18.78 0.31
CA PHE A 107 8.21 -19.03 1.73
C PHE A 107 7.07 -19.67 2.52
N LEU A 108 5.82 -19.67 2.01
CA LEU A 108 4.67 -20.16 2.76
C LEU A 108 4.15 -21.48 2.22
N HIS A 109 3.77 -22.37 3.15
CA HIS A 109 3.09 -23.64 2.88
C HIS A 109 1.79 -23.72 3.66
N ALA A 110 0.97 -24.73 3.35
CA ALA A 110 -0.16 -25.09 4.19
C ALA A 110 0.36 -25.42 5.62
N ASP A 111 -0.40 -24.99 6.62
CA ASP A 111 -0.09 -25.17 8.04
C ASP A 111 0.95 -24.19 8.64
N ASP A 112 1.68 -23.42 7.83
CA ASP A 112 2.49 -22.33 8.35
C ASP A 112 1.61 -21.24 8.98
N GLU A 113 2.13 -20.55 9.98
CA GLU A 113 1.49 -19.38 10.57
C GLU A 113 2.09 -18.09 10.01
N VAL A 114 1.19 -17.17 9.73
CA VAL A 114 1.55 -15.81 9.29
C VAL A 114 0.91 -14.80 10.24
N ILE A 115 1.71 -13.92 10.83
CA ILE A 115 1.21 -12.86 11.70
C ILE A 115 0.90 -11.63 10.85
N VAL A 116 -0.31 -11.09 11.05
CA VAL A 116 -0.82 -9.89 10.37
C VAL A 116 -1.51 -9.01 11.41
N PRO A 117 -1.23 -7.71 11.52
CA PRO A 117 -2.01 -6.81 12.37
C PRO A 117 -3.50 -6.83 12.03
N GLU A 118 -4.37 -6.74 13.03
CA GLU A 118 -5.83 -6.84 12.84
C GLU A 118 -6.38 -5.83 11.84
N VAL A 119 -5.84 -4.60 11.87
CA VAL A 119 -6.20 -3.51 10.95
C VAL A 119 -5.00 -3.13 10.12
N THR A 120 -4.87 -3.71 8.93
CA THR A 120 -3.81 -3.43 7.98
C THR A 120 -4.26 -3.71 6.55
N PHE A 121 -3.35 -3.70 5.57
CA PHE A 121 -3.67 -3.95 4.17
C PHE A 121 -4.08 -5.41 3.93
N SER A 122 -5.26 -5.61 3.37
CA SER A 122 -5.90 -6.93 3.25
C SER A 122 -5.16 -7.90 2.34
N MET A 123 -4.26 -7.43 1.46
CA MET A 123 -3.50 -8.33 0.58
C MET A 123 -2.61 -9.29 1.34
N TYR A 124 -2.12 -8.93 2.53
CA TYR A 124 -1.29 -9.83 3.34
C TYR A 124 -2.03 -11.11 3.73
N GLU A 125 -3.29 -10.94 4.20
CA GLU A 125 -4.15 -12.08 4.50
C GLU A 125 -4.50 -12.87 3.24
N ILE A 126 -4.80 -12.19 2.13
CA ILE A 126 -5.16 -12.83 0.86
C ILE A 126 -4.00 -13.71 0.36
N VAL A 127 -2.78 -13.18 0.28
CA VAL A 127 -1.63 -13.96 -0.23
C VAL A 127 -1.26 -15.12 0.69
N ALA A 128 -1.37 -14.94 2.02
CA ALA A 128 -1.17 -16.02 2.97
C ALA A 128 -2.20 -17.14 2.80
N ARG A 129 -3.50 -16.78 2.66
CA ARG A 129 -4.58 -17.74 2.44
C ARG A 129 -4.47 -18.49 1.10
N ILE A 130 -4.01 -17.82 0.02
CA ILE A 130 -3.76 -18.48 -1.28
C ILE A 130 -2.79 -19.65 -1.09
N MET A 131 -1.79 -19.51 -0.22
CA MET A 131 -0.82 -20.56 0.08
C MET A 131 -1.33 -21.61 1.09
N GLY A 132 -2.54 -21.42 1.65
CA GLY A 132 -3.10 -22.29 2.68
C GLY A 132 -2.54 -22.03 4.09
N ALA A 133 -1.75 -20.96 4.26
CA ALA A 133 -1.19 -20.59 5.56
C ALA A 133 -2.26 -20.04 6.52
N ARG A 134 -2.09 -20.31 7.80
CA ARG A 134 -2.96 -19.83 8.86
C ARG A 134 -2.63 -18.39 9.24
N VAL A 135 -3.59 -17.49 9.10
CA VAL A 135 -3.43 -16.09 9.49
C VAL A 135 -3.71 -15.92 10.99
N VAL A 136 -2.70 -15.45 11.71
CA VAL A 136 -2.77 -15.09 13.13
C VAL A 136 -2.81 -13.58 13.23
N ARG A 137 -3.90 -13.03 13.79
CA ARG A 137 -4.04 -11.58 13.94
C ARG A 137 -3.45 -11.10 15.26
N SER A 138 -2.57 -10.09 15.19
CA SER A 138 -2.10 -9.37 16.38
C SER A 138 -3.03 -8.20 16.70
N ALA A 139 -3.24 -7.93 17.98
CA ALA A 139 -4.03 -6.79 18.42
C ALA A 139 -3.38 -5.46 17.99
N MET A 140 -4.20 -4.41 17.98
CA MET A 140 -3.79 -3.03 17.76
C MET A 140 -3.82 -2.26 19.08
N ASP A 141 -2.97 -1.23 19.22
CA ASP A 141 -3.13 -0.21 20.24
C ASP A 141 -3.91 0.97 19.64
N GLY A 142 -5.23 0.98 19.84
CA GLY A 142 -6.13 1.89 19.15
C GLY A 142 -6.03 1.73 17.63
N MET A 143 -5.48 2.75 16.95
CA MET A 143 -5.21 2.71 15.51
C MET A 143 -3.74 2.42 15.15
N ALA A 144 -2.86 2.28 16.15
CA ALA A 144 -1.46 1.96 15.94
C ALA A 144 -1.22 0.44 15.96
N ILE A 145 -0.25 0.00 15.17
CA ILE A 145 0.23 -1.38 15.24
C ILE A 145 1.00 -1.55 16.54
N ASP A 146 0.64 -2.58 17.31
CA ASP A 146 1.31 -2.96 18.55
C ASP A 146 2.39 -4.02 18.28
N VAL A 147 3.64 -3.62 18.45
CA VAL A 147 4.81 -4.49 18.24
C VAL A 147 4.86 -5.61 19.27
N ASP A 148 4.50 -5.34 20.53
CA ASP A 148 4.51 -6.36 21.58
C ASP A 148 3.44 -7.40 21.32
N ALA A 149 2.25 -6.98 20.85
CA ALA A 149 1.19 -7.89 20.43
C ALA A 149 1.57 -8.76 19.21
N ILE A 150 2.44 -8.27 18.31
CA ILE A 150 3.02 -9.08 17.24
C ILE A 150 3.93 -10.16 17.84
N LEU A 151 4.86 -9.76 18.71
CA LEU A 151 5.84 -10.66 19.31
C LEU A 151 5.18 -11.74 20.19
N ASP A 152 4.12 -11.40 20.92
CA ASP A 152 3.32 -12.33 21.74
C ASP A 152 2.63 -13.43 20.91
N LYS A 153 2.46 -13.22 19.60
CA LYS A 153 1.86 -14.20 18.70
C LYS A 153 2.87 -15.12 18.03
N VAL A 154 4.17 -14.87 18.18
CA VAL A 154 5.21 -15.69 17.57
C VAL A 154 5.22 -17.08 18.22
N THR A 155 5.15 -18.12 17.39
CA THR A 155 5.21 -19.54 17.76
C THR A 155 6.24 -20.27 16.89
N PRO A 156 6.62 -21.50 17.20
CA PRO A 156 7.47 -22.30 16.32
C PRO A 156 6.88 -22.56 14.93
N ALA A 157 5.58 -22.37 14.73
CA ALA A 157 4.92 -22.48 13.43
C ALA A 157 4.91 -21.15 12.66
N THR A 158 5.28 -20.04 13.28
CA THR A 158 5.34 -18.72 12.63
C THR A 158 6.41 -18.71 11.55
N LYS A 159 6.01 -18.44 10.30
CA LYS A 159 6.91 -18.40 9.14
C LYS A 159 7.20 -16.98 8.67
N ALA A 160 6.20 -16.11 8.75
CA ALA A 160 6.35 -14.72 8.33
C ALA A 160 5.50 -13.75 9.17
N VAL A 161 5.95 -12.51 9.22
CA VAL A 161 5.21 -11.35 9.72
C VAL A 161 5.04 -10.37 8.57
N PHE A 162 3.82 -9.99 8.22
CA PHE A 162 3.57 -8.88 7.31
C PHE A 162 3.34 -7.60 8.10
N LEU A 163 4.08 -6.56 7.75
CA LEU A 163 4.05 -5.27 8.42
C LEU A 163 3.96 -4.13 7.41
N CYS A 164 2.87 -3.38 7.42
CA CYS A 164 2.72 -2.15 6.65
C CYS A 164 3.18 -0.96 7.49
N ASN A 165 4.21 -0.25 7.07
CA ASN A 165 4.71 0.88 7.84
C ASN A 165 5.26 2.02 6.96
N PRO A 166 4.59 3.17 6.92
CA PRO A 166 3.33 3.54 7.60
C PRO A 166 2.13 2.68 7.22
N ASN A 167 1.23 2.44 8.19
CA ASN A 167 0.14 1.49 8.03
C ASN A 167 -1.02 2.01 7.16
N ASN A 168 -1.57 1.17 6.34
CA ASN A 168 -2.82 1.38 5.62
C ASN A 168 -3.87 0.41 6.20
N PRO A 169 -5.03 0.88 6.71
CA PRO A 169 -5.62 2.20 6.47
C PRO A 169 -5.39 3.26 7.54
N THR A 170 -4.72 2.97 8.64
CA THR A 170 -4.69 3.83 9.81
C THR A 170 -3.82 5.09 9.66
N GLY A 171 -2.77 5.03 8.84
CA GLY A 171 -1.82 6.12 8.63
C GLY A 171 -0.74 6.23 9.72
N THR A 172 -0.77 5.38 10.74
CA THR A 172 0.17 5.38 11.86
C THR A 172 1.54 4.83 11.45
N LEU A 173 2.57 5.22 12.18
CA LEU A 173 3.97 4.82 11.95
C LEU A 173 4.52 4.10 13.18
N ILE A 174 5.18 2.98 12.98
CA ILE A 174 6.12 2.40 13.93
C ILE A 174 7.46 3.10 13.72
N ASP A 175 7.97 3.76 14.77
CA ASP A 175 9.23 4.48 14.71
C ASP A 175 10.45 3.56 14.66
N GLU A 176 11.64 4.16 14.44
CA GLU A 176 12.91 3.44 14.35
C GLU A 176 13.17 2.57 15.59
N ARG A 177 12.87 3.07 16.80
CA ARG A 177 13.14 2.35 18.05
C ARG A 177 12.28 1.09 18.15
N ARG A 178 10.97 1.22 17.96
CA ARG A 178 10.05 0.08 18.04
C ARG A 178 10.25 -0.91 16.89
N PHE A 179 10.65 -0.43 15.73
CA PHE A 179 11.02 -1.31 14.63
C PHE A 179 12.32 -2.09 14.91
N ALA A 180 13.32 -1.45 15.53
CA ALA A 180 14.54 -2.12 15.97
C ALA A 180 14.23 -3.20 17.02
N ASP A 181 13.35 -2.91 17.99
CA ASP A 181 12.89 -3.89 18.99
C ASP A 181 12.26 -5.12 18.30
N LEU A 182 11.39 -4.89 17.30
CA LEU A 182 10.77 -5.97 16.54
C LEU A 182 11.80 -6.84 15.81
N VAL A 183 12.71 -6.22 15.05
CA VAL A 183 13.74 -6.94 14.30
C VAL A 183 14.66 -7.75 15.23
N ALA A 184 15.01 -7.19 16.39
CA ALA A 184 15.90 -7.85 17.35
C ALA A 184 15.23 -9.02 18.09
N ALA A 185 13.90 -8.98 18.26
CA ALA A 185 13.16 -9.99 19.02
C ALA A 185 12.56 -11.09 18.13
N LEU A 186 12.39 -10.86 16.82
CA LEU A 186 11.92 -11.90 15.90
C LEU A 186 12.98 -13.01 15.75
N PRO A 187 12.58 -14.29 15.77
CA PRO A 187 13.49 -15.38 15.45
C PRO A 187 14.11 -15.24 14.05
N ASP A 188 15.35 -15.68 13.90
CA ASP A 188 16.11 -15.56 12.65
C ASP A 188 15.47 -16.34 11.47
N ASP A 189 14.61 -17.32 11.74
CA ASP A 189 13.89 -18.12 10.76
C ASP A 189 12.48 -17.62 10.45
N VAL A 190 12.07 -16.49 11.02
CA VAL A 190 10.82 -15.78 10.72
C VAL A 190 11.10 -14.63 9.77
N LEU A 191 10.51 -14.65 8.57
CA LEU A 191 10.68 -13.60 7.58
C LEU A 191 9.80 -12.37 7.93
N LEU A 192 10.42 -11.22 8.13
CA LEU A 192 9.71 -9.93 8.24
C LEU A 192 9.53 -9.33 6.85
N ILE A 193 8.28 -9.32 6.35
CA ILE A 193 7.89 -8.68 5.10
C ILE A 193 7.37 -7.29 5.44
N HIS A 194 8.21 -6.28 5.23
CA HIS A 194 7.97 -4.90 5.59
C HIS A 194 7.55 -4.09 4.36
N ASP A 195 6.27 -3.72 4.30
CA ASP A 195 5.72 -2.95 3.20
C ASP A 195 5.81 -1.44 3.47
N GLU A 196 6.65 -0.78 2.69
CA GLU A 196 6.95 0.65 2.74
C GLU A 196 6.22 1.46 1.65
N ALA A 197 5.02 1.06 1.26
CA ALA A 197 4.27 1.73 0.19
C ALA A 197 4.04 3.24 0.45
N TYR A 198 4.10 3.67 1.71
CA TYR A 198 3.89 5.06 2.12
C TYR A 198 5.13 5.71 2.76
N ALA A 199 6.27 5.06 2.78
CA ALA A 199 7.47 5.53 3.49
C ALA A 199 7.97 6.91 3.03
N ASP A 200 7.75 7.27 1.76
CA ASP A 200 8.16 8.59 1.23
C ASP A 200 7.41 9.76 1.89
N PHE A 201 6.18 9.53 2.38
CA PHE A 201 5.34 10.56 3.02
C PHE A 201 5.63 10.75 4.51
N ALA A 202 6.34 9.80 5.13
CA ALA A 202 6.73 9.88 6.53
C ALA A 202 7.93 10.81 6.73
N ASP A 203 8.01 11.40 7.92
CA ASP A 203 9.19 12.18 8.31
C ASP A 203 10.43 11.25 8.30
N PRO A 204 11.48 11.58 7.53
CA PRO A 204 12.70 10.80 7.50
C PRO A 204 13.36 10.57 8.87
N ALA A 205 13.15 11.48 9.82
CA ALA A 205 13.70 11.37 11.17
C ALA A 205 12.98 10.33 12.04
N LEU A 206 11.75 9.95 11.67
CA LEU A 206 10.91 9.02 12.44
C LEU A 206 10.86 7.61 11.84
N ARG A 207 11.00 7.51 10.53
CA ARG A 207 10.87 6.22 9.84
C ARG A 207 12.09 5.31 10.06
N PRO A 208 11.90 3.97 10.10
CA PRO A 208 12.99 3.02 10.20
C PRO A 208 13.99 3.12 9.04
N ASP A 209 15.30 2.96 9.35
CA ASP A 209 16.34 2.80 8.31
C ASP A 209 16.42 1.34 7.84
N THR A 210 15.42 0.92 7.10
CA THR A 210 15.32 -0.44 6.56
C THR A 210 16.37 -0.71 5.48
N MET A 211 16.71 0.30 4.67
CA MET A 211 17.74 0.17 3.64
C MET A 211 19.14 0.00 4.26
N GLY A 212 19.42 0.67 5.41
CA GLY A 212 20.61 0.42 6.21
C GLY A 212 20.66 -1.04 6.66
N ARG A 213 19.60 -1.57 7.24
CA ARG A 213 19.53 -2.97 7.70
C ARG A 213 19.72 -3.98 6.56
N VAL A 214 19.12 -3.74 5.39
CA VAL A 214 19.35 -4.58 4.21
C VAL A 214 20.81 -4.52 3.78
N ARG A 215 21.44 -3.34 3.79
CA ARG A 215 22.86 -3.14 3.47
C ARG A 215 23.76 -3.85 4.48
N ASP A 216 23.44 -3.77 5.76
CA ASP A 216 24.18 -4.39 6.86
C ASP A 216 23.98 -5.92 6.93
N GLY A 217 23.12 -6.47 6.06
CA GLY A 217 22.99 -7.92 5.87
C GLY A 217 21.98 -8.60 6.80
N VAL A 218 20.97 -7.90 7.29
CA VAL A 218 19.82 -8.55 7.97
C VAL A 218 19.17 -9.50 6.99
N THR A 219 19.16 -10.80 7.31
CA THR A 219 18.84 -11.87 6.35
C THR A 219 17.34 -12.18 6.26
N ASN A 220 16.60 -11.94 7.32
CA ASN A 220 15.17 -12.22 7.45
C ASN A 220 14.29 -10.98 7.29
N LEU A 221 14.79 -9.94 6.59
CA LEU A 221 14.04 -8.73 6.26
C LEU A 221 13.85 -8.62 4.74
N LEU A 222 12.60 -8.57 4.29
CA LEU A 222 12.21 -8.23 2.93
C LEU A 222 11.41 -6.92 2.96
N VAL A 223 11.93 -5.88 2.32
CA VAL A 223 11.27 -4.57 2.23
C VAL A 223 10.63 -4.42 0.86
N THR A 224 9.34 -4.09 0.79
CA THR A 224 8.64 -3.79 -0.46
C THR A 224 8.37 -2.30 -0.59
N ARG A 225 8.46 -1.76 -1.81
CA ARG A 225 8.13 -0.37 -2.16
C ARG A 225 7.34 -0.32 -3.46
N THR A 226 6.56 0.74 -3.64
CA THR A 226 5.76 0.97 -4.84
C THR A 226 5.92 2.39 -5.36
N PHE A 227 5.84 2.57 -6.67
CA PHE A 227 5.77 3.87 -7.32
C PHE A 227 4.32 4.33 -7.55
N SER A 228 3.35 3.53 -7.11
CA SER A 228 1.92 3.84 -7.24
C SER A 228 1.49 5.10 -6.51
N LYS A 229 2.20 5.50 -5.43
CA LYS A 229 1.78 6.57 -4.52
C LYS A 229 2.56 7.86 -4.79
N SER A 230 3.75 8.00 -4.25
CA SER A 230 4.55 9.22 -4.34
C SER A 230 4.96 9.58 -5.78
N HIS A 231 5.12 8.61 -6.67
CA HIS A 231 5.50 8.83 -8.07
C HIS A 231 4.32 8.86 -9.05
N GLY A 232 3.07 8.65 -8.58
CA GLY A 232 1.86 8.74 -9.41
C GLY A 232 1.71 7.65 -10.46
N LEU A 233 2.31 6.47 -10.26
CA LEU A 233 2.32 5.38 -11.25
C LEU A 233 1.36 4.23 -10.90
N ALA A 234 0.23 4.53 -10.24
CA ALA A 234 -0.73 3.52 -9.79
C ALA A 234 -1.22 2.60 -10.93
N GLY A 235 -1.56 3.18 -12.11
CA GLY A 235 -2.02 2.44 -13.28
C GLY A 235 -0.91 1.73 -14.06
N ILE A 236 0.35 2.10 -13.83
CA ILE A 236 1.52 1.52 -14.53
C ILE A 236 1.99 0.23 -13.86
N ARG A 237 1.65 0.02 -12.60
CA ARG A 237 1.98 -1.18 -11.84
C ARG A 237 3.49 -1.39 -11.71
N PHE A 238 4.20 -0.44 -11.10
CA PHE A 238 5.63 -0.57 -10.83
C PHE A 238 5.90 -0.59 -9.32
N GLY A 239 6.67 -1.60 -8.89
CA GLY A 239 7.16 -1.73 -7.52
C GLY A 239 8.48 -2.50 -7.48
N PHE A 240 9.12 -2.53 -6.32
CA PHE A 240 10.33 -3.31 -6.10
C PHE A 240 10.41 -3.82 -4.67
N ALA A 241 11.25 -4.85 -4.46
CA ALA A 241 11.60 -5.32 -3.14
C ALA A 241 13.11 -5.37 -2.96
N CYS A 242 13.56 -5.22 -1.70
CA CYS A 242 14.94 -5.32 -1.29
C CYS A 242 15.09 -6.32 -0.13
N GLY A 243 16.20 -7.09 -0.13
CA GLY A 243 16.45 -8.05 0.94
C GLY A 243 17.78 -8.77 0.78
N ASP A 244 17.93 -9.86 1.52
CA ASP A 244 19.07 -10.77 1.36
C ASP A 244 19.09 -11.33 -0.08
N PRO A 245 20.26 -11.42 -0.75
CA PRO A 245 20.34 -11.94 -2.11
C PRO A 245 19.73 -13.34 -2.29
N ARG A 246 19.76 -14.18 -1.26
CA ARG A 246 19.16 -15.54 -1.30
C ARG A 246 17.63 -15.46 -1.28
N VAL A 247 17.06 -14.52 -0.54
CA VAL A 247 15.60 -14.24 -0.56
C VAL A 247 15.20 -13.74 -1.94
N ILE A 248 15.94 -12.78 -2.49
CA ILE A 248 15.67 -12.20 -3.81
C ILE A 248 15.79 -13.26 -4.92
N ASP A 249 16.78 -14.15 -4.87
CA ASP A 249 16.91 -15.27 -5.82
C ASP A 249 15.67 -16.18 -5.81
N LEU A 250 15.13 -16.51 -4.63
CA LEU A 250 13.92 -17.31 -4.50
C LEU A 250 12.68 -16.60 -5.08
N LEU A 251 12.56 -15.29 -4.89
CA LEU A 251 11.49 -14.52 -5.52
C LEU A 251 11.60 -14.54 -7.06
N HIS A 252 12.81 -14.45 -7.60
CA HIS A 252 13.04 -14.57 -9.05
C HIS A 252 12.59 -15.92 -9.63
N ARG A 253 12.63 -17.00 -8.85
CA ARG A 253 12.22 -18.34 -9.30
C ARG A 253 10.72 -18.54 -9.41
N VAL A 254 9.93 -17.81 -8.63
CA VAL A 254 8.47 -17.98 -8.56
C VAL A 254 7.68 -16.93 -9.33
N ARG A 255 8.30 -15.77 -9.65
CA ARG A 255 7.62 -14.74 -10.44
C ARG A 255 7.42 -15.20 -11.88
N PRO A 256 6.34 -14.79 -12.57
CA PRO A 256 6.18 -15.03 -14.01
C PRO A 256 7.33 -14.39 -14.81
N PRO A 257 7.84 -15.04 -15.85
CA PRO A 257 8.77 -14.38 -16.77
C PRO A 257 8.08 -13.20 -17.47
N PHE A 258 8.83 -12.10 -17.67
CA PHE A 258 8.34 -10.88 -18.32
C PHE A 258 7.14 -10.19 -17.64
N ASP A 259 6.99 -10.34 -16.33
CA ASP A 259 5.88 -9.81 -15.54
C ASP A 259 5.80 -8.27 -15.51
N LEU A 260 6.93 -7.60 -15.75
CA LEU A 260 7.02 -6.15 -15.79
C LEU A 260 7.09 -5.65 -17.24
N SER A 261 6.05 -4.95 -17.69
CA SER A 261 5.94 -4.49 -19.09
C SER A 261 7.05 -3.51 -19.48
N VAL A 262 7.26 -3.33 -20.80
CA VAL A 262 8.24 -2.35 -21.33
C VAL A 262 7.93 -0.93 -20.85
N THR A 263 6.66 -0.55 -20.84
CA THR A 263 6.21 0.76 -20.37
C THR A 263 6.41 0.95 -18.88
N ALA A 264 6.20 -0.11 -18.08
CA ALA A 264 6.44 -0.05 -16.64
C ALA A 264 7.93 0.07 -16.30
N GLN A 265 8.81 -0.65 -17.02
CA GLN A 265 10.26 -0.53 -16.83
C GLN A 265 10.75 0.89 -17.20
N ALA A 266 10.31 1.42 -18.34
CA ALA A 266 10.66 2.77 -18.78
C ALA A 266 10.16 3.84 -17.80
N ALA A 267 8.90 3.74 -17.38
CA ALA A 267 8.31 4.65 -16.40
C ALA A 267 9.02 4.60 -15.04
N GLY A 268 9.32 3.39 -14.55
CA GLY A 268 10.01 3.20 -13.28
C GLY A 268 11.40 3.81 -13.27
N LEU A 269 12.18 3.62 -14.35
CA LEU A 269 13.49 4.23 -14.50
C LEU A 269 13.42 5.77 -14.51
N ALA A 270 12.53 6.33 -15.33
CA ALA A 270 12.39 7.78 -15.44
C ALA A 270 11.89 8.42 -14.14
N ALA A 271 10.89 7.80 -13.48
CA ALA A 271 10.35 8.30 -12.23
C ALA A 271 11.34 8.22 -11.07
N ALA A 272 12.19 7.19 -11.04
CA ALA A 272 13.22 7.05 -10.01
C ALA A 272 14.22 8.24 -10.02
N ASP A 273 14.41 8.88 -11.16
CA ASP A 273 15.29 10.03 -11.34
C ASP A 273 14.58 11.37 -11.19
N ASP A 274 13.26 11.42 -11.24
CA ASP A 274 12.46 12.65 -11.17
C ASP A 274 12.29 13.13 -9.72
N ARG A 275 13.40 13.60 -9.13
CA ARG A 275 13.43 14.11 -7.76
C ARG A 275 12.57 15.37 -7.57
N GLU A 276 12.46 16.19 -8.61
CA GLU A 276 11.67 17.41 -8.55
C GLU A 276 10.18 17.09 -8.41
N PHE A 277 9.67 16.16 -9.21
CA PHE A 277 8.29 15.69 -9.10
C PHE A 277 8.02 15.08 -7.72
N LEU A 278 8.92 14.22 -7.23
CA LEU A 278 8.80 13.64 -5.90
C LEU A 278 8.73 14.72 -4.81
N GLN A 279 9.64 15.68 -4.81
CA GLN A 279 9.64 16.78 -3.84
C GLN A 279 8.33 17.60 -3.89
N ARG A 280 7.84 17.91 -5.09
CA ARG A 280 6.56 18.60 -5.28
C ARG A 280 5.38 17.79 -4.75
N THR A 281 5.35 16.48 -5.01
CA THR A 281 4.35 15.57 -4.44
C THR A 281 4.36 15.60 -2.92
N LEU A 282 5.53 15.50 -2.30
CA LEU A 282 5.66 15.52 -0.84
C LEU A 282 5.26 16.87 -0.24
N GLN A 283 5.53 17.98 -0.94
CA GLN A 283 5.08 19.31 -0.50
C GLN A 283 3.55 19.42 -0.55
N VAL A 284 2.92 19.07 -1.67
CA VAL A 284 1.45 19.07 -1.79
C VAL A 284 0.80 18.19 -0.72
N ASN A 285 1.39 17.03 -0.42
CA ASN A 285 0.89 16.17 0.63
C ASN A 285 1.01 16.81 2.03
N ARG A 286 2.12 17.46 2.35
CA ARG A 286 2.27 18.18 3.64
C ARG A 286 1.23 19.29 3.81
N ASP A 287 1.10 20.14 2.78
CA ASP A 287 0.18 21.27 2.80
C ASP A 287 -1.28 20.80 2.85
N GLY A 288 -1.61 19.79 2.05
CA GLY A 288 -2.95 19.19 2.04
C GLY A 288 -3.31 18.48 3.34
N LYS A 289 -2.35 17.80 4.01
CA LYS A 289 -2.58 17.25 5.36
C LYS A 289 -2.91 18.36 6.35
N ALA A 290 -2.14 19.43 6.35
CA ALA A 290 -2.39 20.59 7.24
C ALA A 290 -3.78 21.22 6.98
N GLN A 291 -4.16 21.37 5.72
CA GLN A 291 -5.48 21.89 5.34
C GLN A 291 -6.62 20.98 5.83
N LEU A 292 -6.53 19.65 5.56
CA LEU A 292 -7.58 18.71 5.94
C LEU A 292 -7.70 18.58 7.46
N THR A 293 -6.60 18.48 8.20
CA THR A 293 -6.64 18.39 9.66
C THR A 293 -7.24 19.63 10.30
N ALA A 294 -6.85 20.84 9.84
CA ALA A 294 -7.48 22.08 10.30
C ALA A 294 -8.99 22.14 10.00
N GLY A 295 -9.40 21.62 8.82
CA GLY A 295 -10.81 21.54 8.45
C GLY A 295 -11.59 20.54 9.31
N PHE A 296 -11.02 19.38 9.59
CA PHE A 296 -11.63 18.39 10.48
C PHE A 296 -11.77 18.90 11.92
N ASP A 297 -10.75 19.59 12.44
CA ASP A 297 -10.82 20.24 13.76
C ASP A 297 -11.94 21.28 13.81
N ALA A 298 -12.07 22.13 12.76
CA ALA A 298 -13.13 23.13 12.66
C ALA A 298 -14.54 22.51 12.61
N LEU A 299 -14.66 21.31 12.05
CA LEU A 299 -15.91 20.51 12.00
C LEU A 299 -16.12 19.67 13.25
N GLY A 300 -15.22 19.68 14.22
CA GLY A 300 -15.29 18.85 15.43
C GLY A 300 -15.15 17.36 15.14
N LEU A 301 -14.48 16.95 14.05
CA LEU A 301 -14.31 15.57 13.64
C LEU A 301 -12.97 15.01 14.13
N PRO A 302 -12.94 14.01 15.01
CA PRO A 302 -11.71 13.35 15.41
C PRO A 302 -11.05 12.64 14.22
N PHE A 303 -9.73 12.70 14.15
CA PHE A 303 -8.94 12.03 13.11
C PHE A 303 -7.68 11.38 13.68
N VAL A 304 -7.08 10.48 12.91
CA VAL A 304 -5.81 9.83 13.27
C VAL A 304 -4.65 10.62 12.67
N PRO A 305 -3.66 11.06 13.48
CA PRO A 305 -2.42 11.62 12.96
C PRO A 305 -1.75 10.67 11.95
N THR A 306 -1.34 11.19 10.80
CA THR A 306 -0.93 10.33 9.68
C THR A 306 0.45 10.61 9.15
N HIS A 307 1.14 9.55 8.75
CA HIS A 307 2.43 9.56 8.06
C HIS A 307 2.32 9.12 6.59
N THR A 308 1.10 9.16 6.03
CA THR A 308 0.79 8.72 4.66
C THR A 308 0.27 9.87 3.80
N ASN A 309 -0.31 9.55 2.64
CA ASN A 309 -1.04 10.49 1.78
C ASN A 309 -2.57 10.39 1.96
N PHE A 310 -3.03 9.98 3.12
CA PHE A 310 -4.44 9.92 3.49
C PHE A 310 -4.63 10.14 4.99
N ILE A 311 -5.85 10.42 5.41
CA ILE A 311 -6.22 10.63 6.81
C ILE A 311 -7.45 9.78 7.13
N MET A 312 -7.44 9.10 8.29
CA MET A 312 -8.63 8.48 8.86
C MET A 312 -9.39 9.51 9.71
N VAL A 313 -10.64 9.77 9.38
CA VAL A 313 -11.52 10.69 10.11
C VAL A 313 -12.74 9.94 10.64
N ARG A 314 -13.14 10.23 11.89
CA ARG A 314 -14.21 9.52 12.58
C ARG A 314 -15.54 10.25 12.43
N LEU A 315 -16.55 9.55 11.92
CA LEU A 315 -17.92 10.04 11.81
C LEU A 315 -18.92 9.22 12.64
N GLY A 316 -18.49 8.11 13.26
CA GLY A 316 -19.35 7.21 14.00
C GLY A 316 -20.36 6.52 13.08
N GLU A 317 -21.56 6.28 13.58
CA GLU A 317 -22.62 5.56 12.85
C GLU A 317 -23.03 6.24 11.54
N ARG A 318 -22.75 7.54 11.37
CA ARG A 318 -23.07 8.32 10.19
C ARG A 318 -22.09 8.10 9.01
N ALA A 319 -20.97 7.39 9.21
CA ALA A 319 -19.90 7.31 8.20
C ALA A 319 -20.39 6.80 6.83
N SER A 320 -21.24 5.76 6.80
CA SER A 320 -21.74 5.21 5.54
C SER A 320 -22.66 6.20 4.83
N THR A 321 -23.63 6.76 5.55
CA THR A 321 -24.58 7.73 4.98
C THR A 321 -23.86 8.99 4.49
N VAL A 322 -22.91 9.52 5.29
CA VAL A 322 -22.09 10.67 4.88
C VAL A 322 -21.28 10.35 3.63
N ALA A 323 -20.71 9.14 3.52
CA ALA A 323 -19.97 8.75 2.31
C ALA A 323 -20.88 8.67 1.06
N ASP A 324 -22.09 8.18 1.22
CA ASP A 324 -23.09 8.11 0.14
C ASP A 324 -23.56 9.51 -0.29
N ASP A 325 -23.80 10.42 0.67
CA ASP A 325 -24.19 11.80 0.38
C ASP A 325 -23.05 12.59 -0.27
N LEU A 326 -21.81 12.39 0.18
CA LEU A 326 -20.62 12.98 -0.48
C LEU A 326 -20.51 12.51 -1.93
N LEU A 327 -20.80 11.22 -2.21
CA LEU A 327 -20.81 10.70 -3.57
C LEU A 327 -21.83 11.43 -4.45
N GLN A 328 -23.04 11.74 -3.94
CA GLN A 328 -24.03 12.53 -4.67
C GLN A 328 -23.55 13.95 -4.98
N LEU A 329 -22.62 14.48 -4.17
CA LEU A 329 -21.95 15.75 -4.44
C LEU A 329 -20.72 15.60 -5.37
N GLY A 330 -20.44 14.39 -5.87
CA GLY A 330 -19.26 14.07 -6.69
C GLY A 330 -17.96 13.93 -5.89
N LEU A 331 -18.05 13.71 -4.57
CA LEU A 331 -16.90 13.58 -3.67
C LEU A 331 -16.75 12.14 -3.19
N VAL A 332 -15.72 11.43 -3.68
CA VAL A 332 -15.55 10.00 -3.40
C VAL A 332 -14.51 9.79 -2.31
N VAL A 333 -14.90 9.22 -1.17
CA VAL A 333 -14.04 8.83 -0.07
C VAL A 333 -14.14 7.33 0.21
N ARG A 334 -13.20 6.77 0.97
CA ARG A 334 -13.25 5.35 1.32
C ARG A 334 -13.96 5.15 2.67
N CYS A 335 -15.05 4.38 2.64
CA CYS A 335 -15.75 3.89 3.83
C CYS A 335 -15.66 2.36 3.90
N TRP A 336 -15.73 1.79 5.10
CA TRP A 336 -15.80 0.36 5.33
C TRP A 336 -17.01 0.00 6.20
N THR A 337 -17.67 -1.09 5.82
CA THR A 337 -18.65 -1.76 6.65
C THR A 337 -18.03 -2.92 7.44
N ARG A 338 -16.85 -3.38 7.02
CA ARG A 338 -16.06 -4.46 7.67
C ARG A 338 -14.55 -4.18 7.53
N PRO A 339 -13.72 -4.58 8.51
CA PRO A 339 -14.10 -5.11 9.83
C PRO A 339 -14.82 -4.06 10.68
N ALA A 340 -15.50 -4.49 11.74
CA ALA A 340 -16.25 -3.58 12.64
C ALA A 340 -15.36 -2.49 13.27
N THR A 341 -14.08 -2.77 13.49
CA THR A 341 -13.06 -1.83 13.99
C THR A 341 -12.88 -0.60 13.09
N LEU A 342 -13.18 -0.72 11.78
CA LEU A 342 -13.16 0.38 10.82
C LEU A 342 -14.56 1.00 10.59
N GLY A 343 -15.60 0.41 11.16
CA GLY A 343 -16.94 0.99 11.16
C GLY A 343 -16.94 2.38 11.80
N GLY A 344 -17.54 3.33 11.14
CA GLY A 344 -17.58 4.71 11.62
C GLY A 344 -16.39 5.58 11.22
N TRP A 345 -15.46 5.06 10.40
CA TRP A 345 -14.32 5.81 9.87
C TRP A 345 -14.43 5.99 8.36
N LEU A 346 -13.99 7.17 7.90
CA LEU A 346 -13.68 7.40 6.49
C LEU A 346 -12.17 7.53 6.34
N ARG A 347 -11.61 6.99 5.25
CA ARG A 347 -10.26 7.32 4.81
C ARG A 347 -10.34 8.31 3.65
N VAL A 348 -9.74 9.45 3.84
CA VAL A 348 -9.68 10.55 2.89
C VAL A 348 -8.26 10.63 2.33
N THR A 349 -8.11 10.47 1.02
CA THR A 349 -6.85 10.73 0.33
C THR A 349 -6.58 12.24 0.34
N VAL A 350 -5.33 12.62 0.55
CA VAL A 350 -4.90 14.02 0.47
C VAL A 350 -4.87 14.44 -1.00
N GLY A 351 -5.76 15.34 -1.38
CA GLY A 351 -5.87 15.93 -2.71
C GLY A 351 -5.02 17.21 -2.86
N THR A 352 -5.21 17.87 -4.00
CA THR A 352 -4.77 19.25 -4.19
C THR A 352 -5.54 20.19 -3.28
N GLU A 353 -5.05 21.42 -3.11
CA GLU A 353 -5.73 22.43 -2.27
C GLU A 353 -7.19 22.68 -2.68
N PRO A 354 -7.55 22.81 -3.99
CA PRO A 354 -8.96 22.91 -4.40
C PRO A 354 -9.80 21.65 -4.09
N GLU A 355 -9.27 20.46 -4.32
CA GLU A 355 -9.96 19.20 -4.04
C GLU A 355 -10.25 19.03 -2.54
N ASN A 356 -9.26 19.33 -1.68
CA ASN A 356 -9.43 19.29 -0.23
C ASN A 356 -10.46 20.33 0.24
N ARG A 357 -10.49 21.53 -0.35
CA ARG A 357 -11.47 22.57 -0.04
C ARG A 357 -12.87 22.12 -0.41
N SER A 358 -13.06 21.51 -1.59
CA SER A 358 -14.33 20.97 -2.04
C SER A 358 -14.82 19.89 -1.10
N LEU A 359 -13.95 18.96 -0.67
CA LEU A 359 -14.30 17.93 0.29
C LEU A 359 -14.75 18.53 1.64
N LEU A 360 -14.01 19.49 2.18
CA LEU A 360 -14.34 20.10 3.48
C LEU A 360 -15.66 20.86 3.42
N ALA A 361 -15.94 21.57 2.31
CA ALA A 361 -17.22 22.22 2.09
C ALA A 361 -18.37 21.21 2.00
N GLY A 362 -18.20 20.14 1.18
CA GLY A 362 -19.21 19.07 1.07
C GLY A 362 -19.45 18.36 2.39
N LEU A 363 -18.41 18.10 3.19
CA LEU A 363 -18.57 17.53 4.54
C LEU A 363 -19.37 18.46 5.45
N ALA A 364 -19.11 19.77 5.43
CA ALA A 364 -19.86 20.73 6.23
C ALA A 364 -21.34 20.75 5.86
N ASP A 365 -21.64 20.78 4.56
CA ASP A 365 -23.03 20.79 4.05
C ASP A 365 -23.79 19.51 4.42
N VAL A 366 -23.16 18.34 4.20
CA VAL A 366 -23.74 17.04 4.54
C VAL A 366 -23.98 16.92 6.06
N LEU A 367 -23.01 17.29 6.88
CA LEU A 367 -23.15 17.23 8.34
C LEU A 367 -24.24 18.16 8.85
N ALA A 368 -24.40 19.36 8.27
CA ALA A 368 -25.46 20.29 8.62
C ALA A 368 -26.86 19.74 8.27
N SER A 369 -26.98 18.99 7.18
CA SER A 369 -28.25 18.38 6.75
C SER A 369 -28.71 17.20 7.62
N HIS A 370 -27.77 16.52 8.29
CA HIS A 370 -28.07 15.38 9.18
C HIS A 370 -28.46 15.79 10.62
N GLY A 371 -28.34 17.08 10.93
CA GLY A 371 -28.56 17.59 12.30
C GLY A 371 -27.47 17.16 13.29
N PRO A 372 -27.53 17.62 14.54
CA PRO A 372 -26.57 17.30 15.58
C PRO A 372 -26.64 15.84 16.05
#